data_341a3c5d5c7b319d3f69dfe1622e0649
#
_entry.id   341a3c5d5c7b319d3f69dfe1622e0649
#
_cell.length_a   1.000
_cell.length_b   1.000
_cell.length_c   1.000
_cell.angle_alpha   90.00
_cell.angle_beta   90.00
_cell.angle_gamma   90.00
#
_symmetry.space_group_name_H-M   'P 1'
#
loop_
_entity.id
_entity.type
_entity.pdbx_description
1 polymer ?
#
loop_
_entity_poly.entity_id
_entity_poly.type
_entity_poly.pdbx_seq_one_letter_code
_entity_poly.pdbx_strand_id
1 'polypeptide(L)'
;AADQATDTPTNNFCTLNPIFVGNQSTPPSDGATYMSDNGTNQDVSYAGTMGVTKGKWYYETYIDMRSTSYGLTIYVGYHTFKNNYRANAYWSSTNQDSVALYGMHTGQYWTWNGGSRSVTSGLGDIGASGVGKYVGIALNLDDNQITFYYDGNAITNGSNLALNNLGTDTDAGIFAIPAISVYDNNHTVNFGGYTKAPISSAQSDENGYGTFEHAPPTGYYALCTKNLAELG
;
A
#
# COMPACT_ATOMS: atom_id res chain seq x y z
N ALA A 1 2.54 26.75 0.97
CA ALA A 1 1.79 26.23 -0.19
C ALA A 1 2.14 24.78 -0.54
N ALA A 2 3.14 24.19 0.13
CA ALA A 2 3.57 22.81 -0.14
C ALA A 2 2.66 21.73 0.50
N ASP A 3 1.60 22.12 1.18
CA ASP A 3 0.73 21.22 1.96
C ASP A 3 -0.75 21.36 1.52
N GLN A 4 -0.98 21.71 0.26
CA GLN A 4 -2.33 21.76 -0.30
C GLN A 4 -2.72 20.41 -0.87
N ALA A 5 -3.66 19.73 -0.20
CA ALA A 5 -4.31 18.57 -0.77
C ALA A 5 -5.16 18.94 -2.01
N THR A 6 -5.25 18.02 -2.96
CA THR A 6 -6.14 18.13 -4.10
C THR A 6 -7.59 17.81 -3.74
N ASP A 7 -7.85 17.54 -2.47
CA ASP A 7 -9.17 17.26 -1.94
C ASP A 7 -10.13 18.42 -2.13
N THR A 8 -11.35 18.08 -2.43
CA THR A 8 -12.47 19.02 -2.52
C THR A 8 -13.53 18.62 -1.48
N PRO A 9 -14.49 19.51 -1.15
CA PRO A 9 -15.60 19.15 -0.26
C PRO A 9 -16.42 17.94 -0.74
N THR A 10 -16.32 17.61 -2.03
CA THR A 10 -17.09 16.52 -2.66
C THR A 10 -16.24 15.32 -3.06
N ASN A 11 -14.92 15.40 -2.96
CA ASN A 11 -14.04 14.28 -3.26
C ASN A 11 -12.76 14.37 -2.42
N ASN A 12 -12.53 13.41 -1.54
CA ASN A 12 -11.35 13.29 -0.70
C ASN A 12 -10.64 11.99 -1.06
N PHE A 13 -9.32 12.05 -1.13
CA PHE A 13 -8.48 10.87 -1.39
C PHE A 13 -8.00 10.22 -0.09
N CYS A 14 -7.68 8.94 -0.17
CA CYS A 14 -6.98 8.24 0.89
C CYS A 14 -5.63 8.93 1.16
N THR A 15 -5.21 8.92 2.41
CA THR A 15 -3.87 9.32 2.87
C THR A 15 -3.37 8.30 3.88
N LEU A 16 -2.14 8.41 4.35
CA LEU A 16 -1.68 7.63 5.49
C LEU A 16 -2.33 8.16 6.77
N ASN A 17 -2.69 7.25 7.65
CA ASN A 17 -3.31 7.60 8.92
C ASN A 17 -2.26 7.88 9.99
N PRO A 18 -2.09 9.14 10.46
CA PRO A 18 -1.06 9.49 11.44
C PRO A 18 -1.30 8.91 12.83
N ILE A 19 -2.50 8.40 13.10
CA ILE A 19 -2.85 7.78 14.39
C ILE A 19 -2.50 6.29 14.37
N PHE A 20 -2.55 5.65 13.21
CA PHE A 20 -2.22 4.26 13.01
C PHE A 20 -0.77 4.11 12.51
N VAL A 21 0.13 4.31 13.42
CA VAL A 21 1.55 4.14 13.18
C VAL A 21 2.06 3.06 14.12
N GLY A 22 2.58 1.98 13.56
CA GLY A 22 3.20 0.92 14.36
C GLY A 22 4.46 1.42 15.04
N ASN A 23 4.90 0.72 16.03
CA ASN A 23 6.05 0.93 16.91
C ASN A 23 7.03 2.07 16.55
N GLN A 24 7.11 3.09 17.40
CA GLN A 24 8.09 4.21 17.39
C GLN A 24 8.15 5.10 16.14
N SER A 25 7.12 5.15 15.38
CA SER A 25 7.13 5.81 14.08
C SER A 25 6.97 7.31 14.18
N THR A 26 7.72 7.98 13.35
CA THR A 26 7.44 9.36 12.99
C THR A 26 6.10 9.40 12.25
N PRO A 27 5.15 10.27 12.64
CA PRO A 27 3.93 10.44 11.85
C PRO A 27 4.26 10.72 10.37
N PRO A 28 3.43 10.28 9.42
CA PRO A 28 3.67 10.57 8.03
C PRO A 28 3.66 12.08 7.80
N SER A 29 4.55 12.58 6.97
CA SER A 29 4.66 13.99 6.61
C SER A 29 4.17 14.28 5.19
N ASP A 30 4.34 15.51 4.73
CA ASP A 30 4.03 15.95 3.37
C ASP A 30 2.61 15.55 2.94
N GLY A 31 1.61 16.09 3.65
CA GLY A 31 0.21 15.77 3.41
C GLY A 31 -0.16 14.33 3.77
N ALA A 32 0.56 13.72 4.73
CA ALA A 32 0.40 12.33 5.13
C ALA A 32 0.62 11.34 3.97
N THR A 33 1.62 11.60 3.14
CA THR A 33 2.03 10.73 2.04
C THR A 33 3.45 10.19 2.16
N TYR A 34 4.32 10.88 2.90
CA TYR A 34 5.74 10.51 3.05
C TYR A 34 6.00 9.74 4.33
N MET A 35 6.77 8.68 4.20
CA MET A 35 7.18 7.77 5.28
C MET A 35 8.69 7.71 5.39
N SER A 36 9.17 7.68 6.63
CA SER A 36 10.58 7.44 6.95
C SER A 36 10.68 6.70 8.27
N ASP A 37 11.61 5.78 8.38
CA ASP A 37 12.00 5.19 9.66
C ASP A 37 12.89 6.12 10.48
N ASN A 38 13.24 7.26 9.89
CA ASN A 38 14.09 8.28 10.50
C ASN A 38 15.48 7.78 10.95
N GLY A 39 15.99 6.74 10.28
CA GLY A 39 17.31 6.15 10.60
C GLY A 39 17.34 5.38 11.91
N THR A 40 16.20 4.97 12.43
CA THR A 40 16.10 4.22 13.70
C THR A 40 16.39 2.75 13.54
N ASN A 41 16.53 2.25 12.30
CA ASN A 41 16.68 0.83 11.99
C ASN A 41 15.58 -0.03 12.62
N GLN A 42 14.35 0.42 12.52
CA GLN A 42 13.18 -0.27 13.02
C GLN A 42 12.10 -0.36 11.94
N ASP A 43 11.36 -1.44 11.96
CA ASP A 43 10.19 -1.58 11.08
C ASP A 43 9.12 -0.57 11.48
N VAL A 44 8.75 0.27 10.54
CA VAL A 44 7.70 1.27 10.67
C VAL A 44 6.56 0.92 9.74
N SER A 45 5.36 0.76 10.29
CA SER A 45 4.19 0.41 9.50
C SER A 45 3.14 1.51 9.53
N TYR A 46 2.53 1.73 8.39
CA TYR A 46 1.51 2.72 8.16
C TYR A 46 0.28 2.08 7.52
N ALA A 47 -0.90 2.62 7.84
CA ALA A 47 -2.15 2.24 7.20
C ALA A 47 -2.77 3.44 6.50
N GLY A 48 -3.57 3.17 5.47
CA GLY A 48 -4.40 4.18 4.83
C GLY A 48 -5.57 4.63 5.71
N THR A 49 -6.15 5.77 5.36
CA THR A 49 -7.34 6.34 6.03
C THR A 49 -8.65 5.75 5.51
N MET A 50 -8.63 5.02 4.40
CA MET A 50 -9.81 4.44 3.76
C MET A 50 -9.67 2.92 3.68
N GLY A 51 -10.74 2.21 4.01
CA GLY A 51 -10.85 0.76 3.87
C GLY A 51 -11.98 0.38 2.92
N VAL A 52 -11.85 -0.76 2.25
CA VAL A 52 -12.78 -1.25 1.24
C VAL A 52 -13.20 -2.69 1.52
N THR A 53 -14.43 -3.06 1.12
CA THR A 53 -14.98 -4.42 1.30
C THR A 53 -15.29 -5.13 -0.02
N LYS A 54 -15.28 -4.40 -1.13
CA LYS A 54 -15.52 -4.91 -2.49
C LYS A 54 -14.88 -3.97 -3.51
N GLY A 55 -14.92 -4.31 -4.78
CA GLY A 55 -14.44 -3.49 -5.89
C GLY A 55 -12.96 -3.64 -6.19
N LYS A 56 -12.47 -2.82 -7.12
CA LYS A 56 -11.10 -2.87 -7.65
C LYS A 56 -10.41 -1.54 -7.42
N TRP A 57 -9.31 -1.57 -6.69
CA TRP A 57 -8.65 -0.38 -6.16
C TRP A 57 -7.18 -0.34 -6.49
N TYR A 58 -6.64 0.86 -6.72
CA TYR A 58 -5.25 1.07 -7.09
C TYR A 58 -4.60 2.17 -6.26
N TYR A 59 -3.33 1.97 -5.90
CA TYR A 59 -2.43 3.01 -5.41
C TYR A 59 -0.98 2.71 -5.83
N GLU A 60 -0.13 3.71 -5.72
CA GLU A 60 1.30 3.61 -5.99
C GLU A 60 2.12 3.97 -4.76
N THR A 61 3.35 3.48 -4.70
CA THR A 61 4.39 3.98 -3.81
C THR A 61 5.66 4.27 -4.57
N TYR A 62 6.25 5.42 -4.31
CA TYR A 62 7.53 5.87 -4.87
C TYR A 62 8.64 5.57 -3.88
N ILE A 63 9.76 5.03 -4.36
CA ILE A 63 10.92 4.67 -3.57
C ILE A 63 11.87 5.86 -3.52
N ASP A 64 11.80 6.68 -2.45
CA ASP A 64 12.60 7.91 -2.30
C ASP A 64 14.06 7.61 -1.97
N MET A 65 14.29 6.72 -1.02
CA MET A 65 15.61 6.37 -0.52
C MET A 65 15.70 4.89 -0.15
N ARG A 66 16.88 4.37 -0.28
CA ARG A 66 17.21 3.01 0.11
C ARG A 66 18.36 3.04 1.12
N SER A 67 18.29 2.16 2.13
CA SER A 67 19.43 1.87 2.99
C SER A 67 20.59 1.24 2.21
N THR A 68 21.80 1.64 2.58
CA THR A 68 23.03 1.00 2.09
C THR A 68 23.40 -0.23 2.91
N SER A 69 22.87 -0.36 4.13
CA SER A 69 23.23 -1.42 5.08
C SER A 69 22.32 -2.64 4.99
N TYR A 70 21.02 -2.42 4.77
CA TYR A 70 20.01 -3.49 4.83
C TYR A 70 19.27 -3.72 3.51
N GLY A 71 19.59 -2.95 2.48
CA GLY A 71 18.89 -3.05 1.20
C GLY A 71 17.49 -2.44 1.25
N LEU A 72 16.62 -2.89 0.35
CA LEU A 72 15.26 -2.40 0.21
C LEU A 72 14.31 -3.27 1.04
N THR A 73 14.11 -2.93 2.30
CA THR A 73 13.19 -3.68 3.18
C THR A 73 11.85 -2.98 3.23
N ILE A 74 10.96 -3.36 2.35
CA ILE A 74 9.62 -2.79 2.21
C ILE A 74 8.59 -3.87 1.94
N TYR A 75 7.44 -3.68 2.59
CA TYR A 75 6.24 -4.44 2.34
C TYR A 75 5.13 -3.50 1.93
N VAL A 76 4.46 -3.79 0.82
CA VAL A 76 3.31 -3.02 0.34
C VAL A 76 2.16 -3.95 0.01
N GLY A 77 0.94 -3.49 0.23
CA GLY A 77 -0.28 -4.25 -0.04
C GLY A 77 -1.45 -3.80 0.82
N TYR A 78 -2.18 -4.75 1.36
CA TYR A 78 -3.38 -4.52 2.17
C TYR A 78 -3.40 -5.40 3.41
N HIS A 79 -4.10 -4.93 4.44
CA HIS A 79 -4.41 -5.72 5.64
C HIS A 79 -5.83 -5.44 6.12
N THR A 80 -6.32 -6.28 7.05
CA THR A 80 -7.57 -6.07 7.77
C THR A 80 -7.30 -5.80 9.24
N PHE A 81 -8.08 -4.94 9.88
CA PHE A 81 -7.99 -4.71 11.32
C PHE A 81 -8.81 -5.74 12.09
N LYS A 82 -8.17 -6.54 12.93
CA LYS A 82 -8.88 -7.39 13.87
C LYS A 82 -8.50 -7.16 15.34
N ASN A 83 -7.26 -6.96 15.69
CA ASN A 83 -6.84 -6.68 17.09
C ASN A 83 -5.41 -6.13 17.17
N ASN A 84 -5.18 -5.14 18.04
CA ASN A 84 -3.86 -4.65 18.50
C ASN A 84 -2.81 -4.32 17.44
N TYR A 85 -3.19 -3.53 16.47
CA TYR A 85 -2.30 -2.98 15.44
C TYR A 85 -1.04 -2.27 16.00
N ARG A 86 -1.05 -1.88 17.26
CA ARG A 86 0.04 -1.12 17.87
C ARG A 86 1.23 -1.95 18.37
N ALA A 87 1.15 -3.27 18.38
CA ALA A 87 2.10 -4.05 19.15
C ALA A 87 3.40 -4.39 18.41
N ASN A 88 3.40 -4.50 17.10
CA ASN A 88 4.64 -4.79 16.35
C ASN A 88 4.57 -4.21 14.95
N ALA A 89 5.54 -3.41 14.61
CA ALA A 89 5.76 -2.84 13.28
C ALA A 89 6.01 -3.91 12.20
N TYR A 90 6.28 -5.12 12.60
CA TYR A 90 6.52 -6.23 11.70
C TYR A 90 5.27 -7.10 11.60
N TRP A 91 4.78 -7.30 10.42
CA TRP A 91 3.63 -8.13 10.09
C TRP A 91 3.85 -9.63 10.40
N SER A 92 4.52 -9.94 11.50
CA SER A 92 5.11 -11.25 11.72
C SER A 92 4.62 -12.04 12.92
N SER A 93 3.64 -11.59 13.68
CA SER A 93 3.30 -12.28 14.91
C SER A 93 1.95 -12.98 14.94
N THR A 94 1.79 -13.84 15.90
CA THR A 94 0.77 -14.89 16.04
C THR A 94 -0.69 -14.50 16.24
N ASN A 95 -1.02 -13.20 16.21
CA ASN A 95 -2.40 -12.70 16.43
C ASN A 95 -2.87 -11.85 15.24
N GLN A 96 -2.59 -12.29 14.03
CA GLN A 96 -2.67 -11.48 12.86
C GLN A 96 -4.03 -11.48 12.21
N ASP A 97 -4.44 -10.30 11.86
CA ASP A 97 -5.42 -10.01 10.85
C ASP A 97 -4.96 -10.55 9.48
N SER A 98 -5.88 -10.72 8.57
CA SER A 98 -5.53 -11.12 7.22
C SER A 98 -4.70 -10.02 6.55
N VAL A 99 -3.59 -10.38 5.94
CA VAL A 99 -2.72 -9.49 5.19
C VAL A 99 -2.39 -10.07 3.82
N ALA A 100 -2.12 -9.19 2.87
CA ALA A 100 -1.66 -9.52 1.54
C ALA A 100 -0.55 -8.51 1.18
N LEU A 101 0.71 -8.90 1.33
CA LEU A 101 1.85 -8.00 1.24
C LEU A 101 2.93 -8.53 0.29
N TYR A 102 3.45 -7.66 -0.53
CA TYR A 102 4.65 -7.89 -1.34
C TYR A 102 5.88 -7.35 -0.62
N GLY A 103 6.80 -8.24 -0.32
CA GLY A 103 8.12 -7.90 0.20
C GLY A 103 9.08 -7.63 -0.94
N MET A 104 9.36 -6.38 -1.23
CA MET A 104 10.15 -5.95 -2.39
C MET A 104 11.60 -6.45 -2.35
N HIS A 105 12.16 -6.59 -1.14
CA HIS A 105 13.54 -7.00 -0.91
C HIS A 105 13.75 -8.52 -0.98
N THR A 106 12.68 -9.29 -0.90
CA THR A 106 12.72 -10.75 -0.92
C THR A 106 12.12 -11.34 -2.18
N GLY A 107 11.43 -10.53 -2.99
CA GLY A 107 10.65 -11.00 -4.12
C GLY A 107 9.57 -12.00 -3.71
N GLN A 108 8.95 -11.78 -2.56
CA GLN A 108 7.98 -12.69 -1.97
C GLN A 108 6.64 -12.00 -1.74
N TYR A 109 5.57 -12.71 -2.04
CA TYR A 109 4.22 -12.36 -1.63
C TYR A 109 3.85 -13.14 -0.38
N TRP A 110 3.41 -12.43 0.63
CA TRP A 110 3.04 -12.96 1.94
C TRP A 110 1.57 -12.75 2.21
N THR A 111 0.90 -13.82 2.61
CA THR A 111 -0.45 -13.75 3.15
C THR A 111 -0.48 -14.36 4.55
N TRP A 112 -1.33 -13.81 5.40
CA TRP A 112 -1.59 -14.31 6.75
C TRP A 112 -3.07 -14.61 6.89
N ASN A 113 -3.37 -15.71 7.57
CA ASN A 113 -4.72 -16.11 7.92
C ASN A 113 -4.69 -16.75 9.31
N GLY A 114 -5.27 -16.08 10.31
CA GLY A 114 -5.39 -16.61 11.67
C GLY A 114 -4.08 -17.07 12.30
N GLY A 115 -2.99 -16.32 12.09
CA GLY A 115 -1.66 -16.65 12.63
C GLY A 115 -0.81 -17.58 11.76
N SER A 116 -1.33 -18.04 10.62
CA SER A 116 -0.57 -18.88 9.68
C SER A 116 -0.12 -18.06 8.47
N ARG A 117 1.19 -18.06 8.20
CA ARG A 117 1.79 -17.37 7.06
C ARG A 117 1.90 -18.32 5.87
N SER A 118 1.43 -17.85 4.71
CA SER A 118 1.77 -18.43 3.42
C SER A 118 2.72 -17.53 2.65
N VAL A 119 3.69 -18.11 1.94
CA VAL A 119 4.70 -17.38 1.17
C VAL A 119 4.71 -17.90 -0.27
N THR A 120 4.55 -17.00 -1.22
CA THR A 120 4.79 -17.26 -2.64
C THR A 120 6.07 -16.52 -3.03
N SER A 121 7.06 -17.24 -3.53
CA SER A 121 8.35 -16.71 -3.95
C SER A 121 8.44 -16.52 -5.46
N GLY A 122 9.46 -15.79 -5.92
CA GLY A 122 9.76 -15.64 -7.34
C GLY A 122 9.06 -14.46 -8.01
N LEU A 123 8.59 -13.48 -7.25
CA LEU A 123 8.02 -12.25 -7.79
C LEU A 123 9.09 -11.29 -8.34
N GLY A 124 10.35 -11.58 -8.11
CA GLY A 124 11.46 -10.69 -8.42
C GLY A 124 11.79 -9.76 -7.24
N ASP A 125 13.08 -9.65 -7.00
CA ASP A 125 13.65 -8.69 -6.06
C ASP A 125 13.86 -7.36 -6.80
N ILE A 126 13.19 -6.31 -6.36
CA ILE A 126 13.38 -4.97 -6.93
C ILE A 126 14.78 -4.42 -6.58
N GLY A 127 15.36 -4.91 -5.49
CA GLY A 127 16.77 -4.73 -5.13
C GLY A 127 17.25 -3.28 -5.11
N ALA A 128 18.54 -3.14 -5.48
CA ALA A 128 19.25 -1.86 -5.48
C ALA A 128 18.73 -0.85 -6.52
N SER A 129 18.06 -1.29 -7.54
CA SER A 129 17.64 -0.47 -8.68
C SER A 129 16.29 0.24 -8.47
N GLY A 130 15.66 0.04 -7.30
CA GLY A 130 14.30 0.53 -7.06
C GLY A 130 14.19 2.03 -6.75
N VAL A 131 15.27 2.69 -6.32
CA VAL A 131 15.22 4.13 -5.99
C VAL A 131 14.85 4.95 -7.23
N GLY A 132 13.92 5.87 -7.07
CA GLY A 132 13.39 6.68 -8.17
C GLY A 132 12.33 5.97 -9.02
N LYS A 133 11.80 4.84 -8.56
CA LYS A 133 10.80 4.02 -9.26
C LYS A 133 9.51 3.89 -8.47
N TYR A 134 8.46 3.51 -9.18
CA TYR A 134 7.14 3.28 -8.61
C TYR A 134 6.82 1.79 -8.49
N VAL A 135 6.13 1.46 -7.42
CA VAL A 135 5.45 0.18 -7.27
C VAL A 135 3.95 0.45 -7.22
N GLY A 136 3.21 -0.12 -8.16
CA GLY A 136 1.75 -0.07 -8.20
C GLY A 136 1.13 -1.29 -7.54
N ILE A 137 0.05 -1.09 -6.81
CA ILE A 137 -0.68 -2.11 -6.06
C ILE A 137 -2.15 -2.09 -6.51
N ALA A 138 -2.60 -3.15 -7.17
CA ALA A 138 -3.95 -3.30 -7.69
C ALA A 138 -4.69 -4.41 -6.93
N LEU A 139 -5.61 -4.01 -6.06
CA LEU A 139 -6.47 -4.89 -5.26
C LEU A 139 -7.77 -5.19 -6.02
N ASN A 140 -8.13 -6.45 -6.15
CA ASN A 140 -9.40 -6.90 -6.72
C ASN A 140 -10.13 -7.77 -5.69
N LEU A 141 -11.05 -7.17 -4.96
CA LEU A 141 -11.86 -7.88 -3.96
C LEU A 141 -13.00 -8.69 -4.59
N ASP A 142 -13.43 -8.34 -5.79
CA ASP A 142 -14.50 -9.04 -6.50
C ASP A 142 -14.05 -10.46 -6.93
N ASP A 143 -12.78 -10.59 -7.33
CA ASP A 143 -12.15 -11.85 -7.73
C ASP A 143 -11.17 -12.40 -6.66
N ASN A 144 -11.05 -11.72 -5.52
CA ASN A 144 -10.19 -12.10 -4.40
C ASN A 144 -8.70 -12.20 -4.78
N GLN A 145 -8.20 -11.19 -5.49
CA GLN A 145 -6.86 -11.15 -6.07
C GLN A 145 -6.14 -9.82 -5.84
N ILE A 146 -4.82 -9.86 -5.91
CA ILE A 146 -3.96 -8.67 -5.92
C ILE A 146 -2.88 -8.80 -7.00
N THR A 147 -2.55 -7.69 -7.64
CA THR A 147 -1.48 -7.60 -8.64
C THR A 147 -0.52 -6.50 -8.28
N PHE A 148 0.78 -6.75 -8.45
CA PHE A 148 1.83 -5.78 -8.23
C PHE A 148 2.49 -5.38 -9.53
N TYR A 149 2.82 -4.10 -9.65
CA TYR A 149 3.47 -3.49 -10.80
C TYR A 149 4.80 -2.85 -10.37
N TYR A 150 5.80 -2.90 -11.23
CA TYR A 150 7.03 -2.16 -11.06
C TYR A 150 7.24 -1.26 -12.27
N ASP A 151 7.33 0.04 -12.02
CA ASP A 151 7.49 1.08 -13.03
C ASP A 151 6.49 0.91 -14.19
N GLY A 152 5.22 0.72 -13.85
CA GLY A 152 4.09 0.53 -14.77
C GLY A 152 3.92 -0.87 -15.37
N ASN A 153 4.85 -1.78 -15.16
CA ASN A 153 4.78 -3.14 -15.71
C ASN A 153 4.44 -4.17 -14.63
N ALA A 154 3.56 -5.12 -14.95
CA ALA A 154 3.26 -6.19 -14.02
C ALA A 154 4.53 -6.97 -13.63
N ILE A 155 4.72 -7.17 -12.33
CA ILE A 155 5.86 -7.92 -11.81
C ILE A 155 5.73 -9.40 -12.23
N THR A 156 6.82 -10.01 -12.65
CA THR A 156 6.85 -11.45 -12.97
C THR A 156 6.31 -12.26 -11.81
N ASN A 157 5.35 -13.14 -12.06
CA ASN A 157 4.60 -13.91 -11.05
C ASN A 157 3.86 -13.07 -9.99
N GLY A 158 3.74 -11.75 -10.19
CA GLY A 158 3.06 -10.83 -9.28
C GLY A 158 1.63 -10.47 -9.68
N SER A 159 1.06 -11.17 -10.67
CA SER A 159 -0.30 -10.92 -11.17
C SER A 159 -1.31 -11.90 -10.62
N ASN A 160 -2.50 -11.40 -10.29
CA ASN A 160 -3.65 -12.19 -9.84
C ASN A 160 -3.34 -13.15 -8.67
N LEU A 161 -2.54 -12.67 -7.72
CA LEU A 161 -2.20 -13.44 -6.52
C LEU A 161 -3.42 -13.54 -5.60
N ALA A 162 -3.70 -14.75 -5.10
CA ALA A 162 -4.84 -14.98 -4.21
C ALA A 162 -4.68 -14.23 -2.88
N LEU A 163 -5.75 -13.59 -2.42
CA LEU A 163 -5.77 -12.81 -1.17
C LEU A 163 -5.86 -13.68 0.09
N ASN A 164 -6.16 -14.98 -0.04
CA ASN A 164 -6.26 -15.94 1.06
C ASN A 164 -7.05 -15.38 2.27
N ASN A 165 -8.31 -15.01 2.02
CA ASN A 165 -9.28 -14.51 3.00
C ASN A 165 -9.12 -13.03 3.44
N LEU A 166 -8.34 -12.22 2.76
CA LEU A 166 -8.45 -10.77 2.96
C LEU A 166 -9.88 -10.33 2.59
N GLY A 167 -10.63 -9.84 3.57
CA GLY A 167 -12.02 -9.40 3.37
C GLY A 167 -13.07 -10.51 3.46
N THR A 168 -12.71 -11.76 3.74
CA THR A 168 -13.65 -12.88 3.89
C THR A 168 -13.84 -13.36 5.34
N ASP A 169 -13.17 -12.73 6.31
CA ASP A 169 -13.41 -13.04 7.71
C ASP A 169 -14.84 -12.59 8.06
N THR A 170 -15.59 -13.49 8.65
CA THR A 170 -17.03 -13.36 8.92
C THR A 170 -17.38 -12.37 10.02
N ASP A 171 -16.39 -11.78 10.68
CA ASP A 171 -16.62 -10.75 11.69
C ASP A 171 -17.00 -9.42 11.00
N ALA A 172 -18.19 -8.94 11.25
CA ALA A 172 -18.73 -7.71 10.67
C ALA A 172 -17.77 -6.52 10.83
N GLY A 173 -17.46 -5.85 9.71
CA GLY A 173 -16.68 -4.63 9.71
C GLY A 173 -15.22 -4.81 9.29
N ILE A 174 -14.86 -5.90 8.63
CA ILE A 174 -13.50 -6.11 8.12
C ILE A 174 -13.33 -5.38 6.79
N PHE A 175 -12.43 -4.42 6.78
CA PHE A 175 -12.04 -3.65 5.61
C PHE A 175 -10.64 -4.03 5.17
N ALA A 176 -10.42 -4.17 3.87
CA ALA A 176 -9.08 -4.16 3.31
C ALA A 176 -8.56 -2.73 3.29
N ILE A 177 -7.51 -2.46 4.03
CA ILE A 177 -6.90 -1.14 4.21
C ILE A 177 -5.50 -1.15 3.60
N PRO A 178 -5.10 -0.14 2.81
CA PRO A 178 -3.73 -0.02 2.33
C PRO A 178 -2.73 -0.13 3.47
N ALA A 179 -1.69 -0.94 3.28
CA ALA A 179 -0.67 -1.21 4.28
C ALA A 179 0.72 -1.06 3.68
N ILE A 180 1.59 -0.33 4.38
CA ILE A 180 2.97 -0.11 3.96
C ILE A 180 3.86 -0.23 5.20
N SER A 181 4.95 -0.98 5.08
CA SER A 181 5.99 -1.07 6.11
C SER A 181 7.35 -0.77 5.50
N VAL A 182 8.14 0.03 6.19
CA VAL A 182 9.49 0.42 5.78
C VAL A 182 10.48 0.13 6.89
N TYR A 183 11.71 -0.26 6.53
CA TYR A 183 12.82 -0.45 7.43
C TYR A 183 14.06 0.18 6.80
N ASP A 184 14.65 1.19 7.44
CA ASP A 184 15.81 1.94 6.96
C ASP A 184 15.68 2.45 5.51
N ASN A 185 14.44 2.85 5.15
CA ASN A 185 14.08 3.34 3.82
C ASN A 185 13.07 4.47 3.92
N ASN A 186 12.98 5.27 2.86
CA ASN A 186 11.96 6.31 2.74
C ASN A 186 11.07 6.08 1.52
N HIS A 187 9.79 6.28 1.70
CA HIS A 187 8.81 6.12 0.64
C HIS A 187 7.77 7.22 0.65
N THR A 188 7.26 7.51 -0.54
CA THR A 188 6.09 8.36 -0.73
C THR A 188 4.97 7.56 -1.35
N VAL A 189 3.80 7.53 -0.70
CA VAL A 189 2.61 6.90 -1.26
C VAL A 189 1.83 7.88 -2.14
N ASN A 190 1.21 7.36 -3.17
CA ASN A 190 0.29 8.09 -4.05
C ASN A 190 -1.04 7.32 -4.13
N PHE A 191 -2.09 7.85 -3.52
CA PHE A 191 -3.45 7.34 -3.61
C PHE A 191 -4.28 8.05 -4.70
N GLY A 192 -3.63 8.88 -5.52
CA GLY A 192 -4.26 9.69 -6.55
C GLY A 192 -4.57 11.12 -6.13
N GLY A 193 -4.51 11.45 -4.84
CA GLY A 193 -4.61 12.80 -4.31
C GLY A 193 -3.27 13.53 -4.32
N TYR A 194 -3.08 14.43 -3.35
CA TYR A 194 -1.78 15.04 -3.16
C TYR A 194 -0.71 13.97 -2.86
N THR A 195 0.44 14.11 -3.47
CA THR A 195 1.64 13.32 -3.18
C THR A 195 2.89 14.18 -3.33
N LYS A 196 3.92 13.88 -2.55
CA LYS A 196 5.26 14.46 -2.74
C LYS A 196 6.03 13.75 -3.85
N ALA A 197 5.62 12.53 -4.23
CA ALA A 197 6.28 11.78 -5.29
C ALA A 197 6.26 12.56 -6.61
N PRO A 198 7.37 12.54 -7.39
CA PRO A 198 7.44 13.24 -8.67
C PRO A 198 6.52 12.59 -9.70
N ILE A 199 5.56 13.35 -10.23
CA ILE A 199 4.67 12.89 -11.30
C ILE A 199 5.15 13.53 -12.61
N SER A 200 5.62 12.71 -13.54
CA SER A 200 6.13 13.17 -14.83
C SER A 200 5.06 13.15 -15.93
N SER A 201 4.13 12.21 -15.85
CA SER A 201 3.05 12.04 -16.82
C SER A 201 1.76 11.64 -16.11
N ALA A 202 1.02 12.64 -15.63
CA ALA A 202 -0.18 12.42 -14.84
C ALA A 202 -1.23 11.56 -15.56
N GLN A 203 -1.62 10.47 -14.91
CA GLN A 203 -2.65 9.54 -15.34
C GLN A 203 -3.80 9.53 -14.32
N SER A 204 -5.02 9.31 -14.80
CA SER A 204 -6.19 9.13 -13.92
C SER A 204 -6.80 7.73 -14.12
N ASP A 205 -7.69 7.36 -13.22
CA ASP A 205 -8.55 6.20 -13.43
C ASP A 205 -9.61 6.44 -14.53
N GLU A 206 -10.42 5.43 -14.83
CA GLU A 206 -11.46 5.52 -15.86
C GLU A 206 -12.58 6.52 -15.53
N ASN A 207 -12.78 6.84 -14.25
CA ASN A 207 -13.72 7.89 -13.81
C ASN A 207 -13.11 9.31 -13.89
N GLY A 208 -11.84 9.42 -14.31
CA GLY A 208 -11.12 10.69 -14.40
C GLY A 208 -10.63 11.19 -13.03
N TYR A 209 -10.58 10.33 -12.01
CA TYR A 209 -10.07 10.69 -10.69
C TYR A 209 -8.64 10.19 -10.47
N GLY A 210 -7.93 10.94 -9.66
CA GLY A 210 -6.56 10.63 -9.30
C GLY A 210 -5.52 11.26 -10.22
N THR A 211 -4.30 11.37 -9.68
CA THR A 211 -3.11 11.82 -10.39
C THR A 211 -2.00 10.81 -10.08
N PHE A 212 -1.82 9.84 -10.95
CA PHE A 212 -0.84 8.77 -10.83
C PHE A 212 0.31 8.96 -11.82
N GLU A 213 1.49 8.44 -11.53
CA GLU A 213 2.57 8.35 -12.52
C GLU A 213 2.23 7.32 -13.60
N HIS A 214 1.68 6.16 -13.19
CA HIS A 214 1.26 5.12 -14.10
C HIS A 214 -0.26 4.96 -14.08
N ALA A 215 -0.86 4.75 -15.25
CA ALA A 215 -2.29 4.55 -15.34
C ALA A 215 -2.74 3.34 -14.49
N PRO A 216 -3.76 3.49 -13.64
CA PRO A 216 -4.41 2.35 -13.02
C PRO A 216 -4.82 1.32 -14.10
N PRO A 217 -4.71 0.02 -13.84
CA PRO A 217 -5.22 -0.97 -14.79
C PRO A 217 -6.71 -0.78 -15.05
N THR A 218 -7.17 -1.16 -16.23
CA THR A 218 -8.60 -1.06 -16.62
C THR A 218 -9.51 -1.66 -15.56
N GLY A 219 -10.51 -0.88 -15.15
CA GLY A 219 -11.48 -1.25 -14.10
C GLY A 219 -10.95 -1.12 -12.66
N TYR A 220 -9.76 -0.56 -12.46
CA TYR A 220 -9.26 -0.22 -11.14
C TYR A 220 -9.34 1.28 -10.89
N TYR A 221 -9.65 1.66 -9.66
CA TYR A 221 -10.01 3.02 -9.30
C TYR A 221 -9.19 3.56 -8.15
N ALA A 222 -9.01 4.88 -8.14
CA ALA A 222 -8.40 5.61 -7.04
C ALA A 222 -9.22 5.44 -5.74
N LEU A 223 -8.55 5.29 -4.62
CA LEU A 223 -9.17 5.30 -3.30
C LEU A 223 -9.60 6.72 -2.93
N CYS A 224 -10.79 7.11 -3.37
CA CYS A 224 -11.40 8.41 -3.07
C CYS A 224 -12.90 8.27 -2.78
N THR A 225 -13.47 9.27 -2.12
CA THR A 225 -14.87 9.22 -1.65
C THR A 225 -15.89 9.10 -2.77
N LYS A 226 -15.61 9.67 -3.96
CA LYS A 226 -16.51 9.51 -5.12
C LYS A 226 -16.53 8.07 -5.63
N ASN A 227 -15.37 7.48 -5.87
CA ASN A 227 -15.30 6.08 -6.30
C ASN A 227 -15.88 5.14 -5.25
N LEU A 228 -15.63 5.41 -3.95
CA LEU A 228 -16.23 4.63 -2.87
C LEU A 228 -17.76 4.70 -2.85
N ALA A 229 -18.34 5.83 -3.17
CA ALA A 229 -19.80 5.99 -3.24
C ALA A 229 -20.43 5.21 -4.40
N GLU A 230 -19.69 5.01 -5.49
CA GLU A 230 -20.19 4.33 -6.69
C GLU A 230 -19.87 2.83 -6.69
N LEU A 231 -18.71 2.44 -6.18
CA LEU A 231 -18.12 1.12 -6.37
C LEU A 231 -17.80 0.37 -5.05
N GLY A 232 -17.79 1.10 -3.95
CA GLY A 232 -17.41 0.60 -2.61
C GLY A 232 -18.52 -0.11 -1.83
#